data_8633c20cc3297e6ccab06692920fb10e
#
_entry.id   8633c20cc3297e6ccab06692920fb10e
#
_cell.length_a   1.000
_cell.length_b   1.000
_cell.length_c   1.000
_cell.angle_alpha   90.00
_cell.angle_beta   90.00
_cell.angle_gamma   90.00
#
_symmetry.space_group_name_H-M   'P 1'
#
loop_
_entity.id
_entity.type
_entity.pdbx_description
1 polymer ?
#
loop_
_entity_poly.entity_id
_entity_poly.type
_entity_poly.pdbx_seq_one_letter_code
_entity_poly.pdbx_strand_id
1 'polypeptide(L)'
;MTLELHEPAGATPLTPDELLGLKAKHIATRGELNELEGENIIAGLTWLERRPKTFDLLTDAAVREVHKRLFGEVWDWAGVYRLTEKNIGVPVWHISTELRTCLDDARYWRDHKSFDPLEATARLHHRLVWIHPFANGNGRWARIMADAYLATIDPDIFLDWSGGGTLNADSVHRAAYIAALRAADQHDFEPLVALVRSIAQ
;
A
#
# COMPACT_ATOMS: atom_id res chain seq x y z
N MET A 1 -17.36 -20.78 13.42
CA MET A 1 -16.96 -19.59 14.20
C MET A 1 -16.84 -18.44 13.23
N THR A 2 -17.56 -17.35 13.44
CA THR A 2 -17.41 -16.14 12.62
C THR A 2 -16.21 -15.38 13.14
N LEU A 3 -15.22 -15.12 12.29
CA LEU A 3 -14.05 -14.32 12.65
C LEU A 3 -14.51 -12.89 12.90
N GLU A 4 -14.60 -12.47 14.15
CA GLU A 4 -14.87 -11.07 14.52
C GLU A 4 -13.55 -10.30 14.53
N LEU A 5 -13.30 -9.57 13.44
CA LEU A 5 -12.17 -8.67 13.33
C LEU A 5 -12.57 -7.30 13.87
N HIS A 6 -12.06 -6.93 15.04
CA HIS A 6 -12.15 -5.55 15.50
C HIS A 6 -11.16 -4.71 14.68
N GLU A 7 -11.69 -3.85 13.79
CA GLU A 7 -10.87 -3.04 12.89
C GLU A 7 -10.40 -1.76 13.57
N PRO A 8 -9.08 -1.45 13.53
CA PRO A 8 -8.59 -0.20 14.09
C PRO A 8 -9.06 1.00 13.28
N ALA A 9 -9.05 2.20 13.91
CA ALA A 9 -9.43 3.44 13.26
C ALA A 9 -8.65 3.64 11.94
N GLY A 10 -9.37 3.98 10.86
CA GLY A 10 -8.80 4.14 9.52
C GLY A 10 -8.47 2.82 8.79
N ALA A 11 -8.88 1.68 9.31
CA ALA A 11 -8.84 0.43 8.56
C ALA A 11 -10.03 0.32 7.58
N THR A 12 -9.84 -0.46 6.53
CA THR A 12 -10.89 -0.81 5.58
C THR A 12 -11.48 -2.15 5.97
N PRO A 13 -12.76 -2.21 6.40
CA PRO A 13 -13.37 -3.46 6.81
C PRO A 13 -13.55 -4.41 5.61
N LEU A 14 -13.33 -5.70 5.87
CA LEU A 14 -13.64 -6.76 4.94
C LEU A 14 -15.13 -7.09 4.99
N THR A 15 -15.74 -7.33 3.83
CA THR A 15 -17.10 -7.87 3.77
C THR A 15 -17.11 -9.35 4.16
N PRO A 16 -18.27 -9.93 4.52
CA PRO A 16 -18.37 -11.36 4.80
C PRO A 16 -17.85 -12.24 3.65
N ASP A 17 -18.13 -11.87 2.39
CA ASP A 17 -17.66 -12.61 1.21
C ASP A 17 -16.15 -12.52 1.05
N GLU A 18 -15.55 -11.36 1.32
CA GLU A 18 -14.09 -11.19 1.31
C GLU A 18 -13.41 -12.00 2.42
N LEU A 19 -14.05 -12.12 3.58
CA LEU A 19 -13.56 -12.97 4.69
C LEU A 19 -13.58 -14.47 4.32
N LEU A 20 -14.48 -14.91 3.44
CA LEU A 20 -14.47 -16.28 2.93
C LEU A 20 -13.19 -16.60 2.14
N GLY A 21 -12.52 -15.58 1.59
CA GLY A 21 -11.24 -15.69 0.91
C GLY A 21 -10.04 -16.00 1.80
N LEU A 22 -10.20 -16.05 3.13
CA LEU A 22 -9.14 -16.47 4.04
C LEU A 22 -8.80 -17.95 3.80
N LYS A 23 -7.54 -18.23 3.42
CA LYS A 23 -7.08 -19.60 3.13
C LYS A 23 -6.90 -20.43 4.39
N ALA A 24 -6.36 -19.82 5.44
CA ALA A 24 -6.10 -20.48 6.74
C ALA A 24 -7.37 -20.50 7.60
N LYS A 25 -8.22 -21.53 7.42
CA LYS A 25 -9.53 -21.63 8.08
C LYS A 25 -9.47 -21.86 9.61
N HIS A 26 -8.30 -22.14 10.16
CA HIS A 26 -8.08 -22.31 11.60
C HIS A 26 -7.83 -21.00 12.35
N ILE A 27 -7.58 -19.91 11.65
CA ILE A 27 -7.36 -18.58 12.24
C ILE A 27 -8.66 -18.10 12.90
N ALA A 28 -8.57 -17.75 14.17
CA ALA A 28 -9.69 -17.33 14.99
C ALA A 28 -9.57 -15.91 15.52
N THR A 29 -8.34 -15.38 15.58
CA THR A 29 -8.08 -14.06 16.17
C THR A 29 -7.39 -13.10 15.19
N ARG A 30 -7.53 -11.80 15.45
CA ARG A 30 -6.81 -10.76 14.69
C ARG A 30 -5.29 -10.87 14.83
N GLY A 31 -4.80 -11.29 16.02
CA GLY A 31 -3.38 -11.50 16.27
C GLY A 31 -2.78 -12.55 15.33
N GLU A 32 -3.39 -13.74 15.30
CA GLU A 32 -2.98 -14.83 14.41
C GLU A 32 -3.01 -14.42 12.94
N LEU A 33 -4.04 -13.67 12.52
CA LEU A 33 -4.10 -13.15 11.15
C LEU A 33 -2.96 -12.16 10.85
N ASN A 34 -2.67 -11.26 11.78
CA ASN A 34 -1.59 -10.29 11.60
C ASN A 34 -0.21 -10.96 11.52
N GLU A 35 0.03 -12.02 12.31
CA GLU A 35 1.26 -12.80 12.25
C GLU A 35 1.41 -13.49 10.89
N LEU A 36 0.36 -14.17 10.43
CA LEU A 36 0.36 -14.85 9.14
C LEU A 36 0.54 -13.88 7.94
N GLU A 37 -0.13 -12.73 7.98
CA GLU A 37 0.07 -11.66 6.99
C GLU A 37 1.50 -11.11 7.06
N GLY A 38 2.06 -10.96 8.25
CA GLY A 38 3.44 -10.50 8.46
C GLY A 38 4.47 -11.43 7.80
N GLU A 39 4.34 -12.74 8.00
CA GLU A 39 5.20 -13.74 7.36
C GLU A 39 5.11 -13.69 5.83
N ASN A 40 3.89 -13.59 5.30
CA ASN A 40 3.70 -13.50 3.85
C ASN A 40 4.28 -12.19 3.28
N ILE A 41 4.16 -11.07 3.99
CA ILE A 41 4.77 -9.79 3.60
C ILE A 41 6.30 -9.92 3.52
N ILE A 42 6.95 -10.53 4.51
CA ILE A 42 8.40 -10.75 4.50
C ILE A 42 8.82 -11.58 3.27
N ALA A 43 8.11 -12.65 2.97
CA ALA A 43 8.36 -13.47 1.78
C ALA A 43 8.18 -12.66 0.49
N GLY A 44 7.13 -11.82 0.42
CA GLY A 44 6.84 -10.93 -0.70
C GLY A 44 7.91 -9.86 -0.90
N LEU A 45 8.43 -9.26 0.17
CA LEU A 45 9.56 -8.31 0.13
C LEU A 45 10.82 -8.98 -0.40
N THR A 46 11.17 -10.16 0.11
CA THR A 46 12.32 -10.95 -0.37
C THR A 46 12.21 -11.27 -1.86
N TRP A 47 10.98 -11.57 -2.32
CA TRP A 47 10.73 -11.78 -3.75
C TRP A 47 10.94 -10.48 -4.55
N LEU A 48 10.46 -9.32 -4.05
CA LEU A 48 10.57 -8.03 -4.72
C LEU A 48 12.03 -7.57 -4.84
N GLU A 49 12.83 -7.73 -3.78
CA GLU A 49 14.28 -7.40 -3.77
C GLU A 49 15.09 -8.19 -4.82
N ARG A 50 14.67 -9.43 -5.10
CA ARG A 50 15.34 -10.29 -6.10
C ARG A 50 14.93 -10.00 -7.54
N ARG A 51 14.06 -9.01 -7.80
CA ARG A 51 13.64 -8.68 -9.15
C ARG A 51 14.79 -8.08 -9.97
N PRO A 52 14.89 -8.47 -11.25
CA PRO A 52 15.87 -7.86 -12.14
C PRO A 52 15.56 -6.37 -12.32
N LYS A 53 16.57 -5.56 -12.57
CA LYS A 53 16.40 -4.12 -12.86
C LYS A 53 15.49 -3.82 -14.06
N THR A 54 15.24 -4.82 -14.92
CA THR A 54 14.30 -4.74 -16.03
C THR A 54 12.84 -4.96 -15.65
N PHE A 55 12.57 -5.29 -14.38
CA PHE A 55 11.20 -5.43 -13.89
C PHE A 55 10.54 -4.06 -13.80
N ASP A 56 9.60 -3.79 -14.72
CA ASP A 56 8.85 -2.53 -14.71
C ASP A 56 7.76 -2.56 -13.64
N LEU A 57 8.06 -1.91 -12.51
CA LEU A 57 7.16 -1.78 -11.36
C LEU A 57 5.87 -1.00 -11.70
N LEU A 58 5.96 -0.07 -12.67
CA LEU A 58 4.88 0.85 -13.02
C LEU A 58 3.96 0.27 -14.11
N THR A 59 3.55 -0.99 -13.94
CA THR A 59 2.57 -1.67 -14.82
C THR A 59 1.43 -2.25 -13.99
N ASP A 60 0.24 -2.37 -14.58
CA ASP A 60 -0.91 -3.04 -13.97
C ASP A 60 -0.56 -4.45 -13.48
N ALA A 61 0.15 -5.21 -14.31
CA ALA A 61 0.57 -6.56 -13.98
C ALA A 61 1.50 -6.60 -12.75
N ALA A 62 2.48 -5.68 -12.68
CA ALA A 62 3.40 -5.60 -11.54
C ALA A 62 2.69 -5.20 -10.25
N VAL A 63 1.81 -4.21 -10.30
CA VAL A 63 0.96 -3.77 -9.19
C VAL A 63 0.19 -4.93 -8.56
N ARG A 64 -0.46 -5.73 -9.40
CA ARG A 64 -1.24 -6.90 -8.97
C ARG A 64 -0.34 -8.02 -8.47
N GLU A 65 0.77 -8.28 -9.15
CA GLU A 65 1.72 -9.32 -8.75
C GLU A 65 2.37 -8.98 -7.40
N VAL A 66 2.78 -7.73 -7.17
CA VAL A 66 3.32 -7.31 -5.87
C VAL A 66 2.28 -7.55 -4.77
N HIS A 67 1.04 -7.10 -4.95
CA HIS A 67 -0.01 -7.35 -3.95
C HIS A 67 -0.24 -8.86 -3.72
N LYS A 68 -0.24 -9.66 -4.79
CA LYS A 68 -0.36 -11.11 -4.70
C LYS A 68 0.79 -11.74 -3.90
N ARG A 69 2.03 -11.28 -4.10
CA ARG A 69 3.18 -11.78 -3.35
C ARG A 69 3.15 -11.44 -1.87
N LEU A 70 2.58 -10.28 -1.52
CA LEU A 70 2.48 -9.81 -0.14
C LEU A 70 1.36 -10.49 0.64
N PHE A 71 0.29 -10.96 -0.01
CA PHE A 71 -0.93 -11.40 0.66
C PHE A 71 -1.49 -12.73 0.14
N GLY A 72 -0.92 -13.30 -0.91
CA GLY A 72 -1.50 -14.42 -1.63
C GLY A 72 -1.42 -15.77 -0.91
N GLU A 73 -0.55 -15.93 0.09
CA GLU A 73 -0.56 -17.14 0.92
C GLU A 73 -1.69 -17.08 1.97
N VAL A 74 -2.20 -15.89 2.26
CA VAL A 74 -3.26 -15.67 3.25
C VAL A 74 -4.63 -15.55 2.59
N TRP A 75 -4.71 -14.81 1.47
CA TRP A 75 -5.96 -14.43 0.84
C TRP A 75 -6.05 -14.90 -0.62
N ASP A 76 -7.15 -15.50 -1.00
CA ASP A 76 -7.39 -15.99 -2.37
C ASP A 76 -7.62 -14.84 -3.38
N TRP A 77 -8.18 -13.71 -2.94
CA TRP A 77 -8.40 -12.52 -3.74
C TRP A 77 -7.15 -11.62 -3.89
N ALA A 78 -6.00 -11.99 -3.27
CA ALA A 78 -4.78 -11.18 -3.36
C ALA A 78 -4.35 -10.97 -4.82
N GLY A 79 -4.07 -9.71 -5.19
CA GLY A 79 -3.76 -9.31 -6.57
C GLY A 79 -4.98 -9.17 -7.48
N VAL A 80 -6.20 -9.35 -6.95
CA VAL A 80 -7.46 -9.08 -7.67
C VAL A 80 -8.03 -7.75 -7.18
N TYR A 81 -8.43 -6.87 -8.09
CA TYR A 81 -9.09 -5.62 -7.71
C TYR A 81 -10.42 -5.90 -7.05
N ARG A 82 -10.75 -5.09 -6.04
CA ARG A 82 -12.03 -5.18 -5.35
C ARG A 82 -13.21 -4.97 -6.30
N LEU A 83 -14.28 -5.67 -6.02
CA LEU A 83 -15.55 -5.55 -6.73
C LEU A 83 -16.61 -4.83 -5.89
N THR A 84 -16.27 -4.50 -4.64
CA THR A 84 -17.16 -3.85 -3.68
C THR A 84 -16.68 -2.44 -3.37
N GLU A 85 -17.62 -1.53 -3.14
CA GLU A 85 -17.29 -0.20 -2.64
C GLU A 85 -16.78 -0.29 -1.20
N LYS A 86 -15.86 0.61 -0.85
CA LYS A 86 -15.27 0.70 0.49
C LYS A 86 -15.53 2.09 1.08
N ASN A 87 -15.22 2.23 2.36
CA ASN A 87 -15.28 3.51 3.07
C ASN A 87 -14.30 4.57 2.53
N ILE A 88 -13.28 4.12 1.78
CA ILE A 88 -12.30 4.96 1.08
C ILE A 88 -11.99 4.34 -0.29
N GLY A 89 -11.45 5.14 -1.20
CA GLY A 89 -11.08 4.69 -2.53
C GLY A 89 -11.99 5.23 -3.63
N VAL A 90 -11.54 5.10 -4.85
CA VAL A 90 -12.33 5.47 -6.03
C VAL A 90 -13.45 4.45 -6.28
N PRO A 91 -14.52 4.81 -7.01
CA PRO A 91 -15.52 3.85 -7.46
C PRO A 91 -14.87 2.67 -8.20
N VAL A 92 -15.38 1.45 -7.99
CA VAL A 92 -14.73 0.21 -8.49
C VAL A 92 -14.49 0.23 -9.99
N TRP A 93 -15.36 0.84 -10.77
CA TRP A 93 -15.24 0.95 -12.23
C TRP A 93 -14.18 1.96 -12.69
N HIS A 94 -13.67 2.81 -11.78
CA HIS A 94 -12.59 3.76 -12.05
C HIS A 94 -11.19 3.21 -11.70
N ILE A 95 -11.10 2.12 -10.93
CA ILE A 95 -9.82 1.60 -10.41
C ILE A 95 -8.78 1.44 -11.53
N SER A 96 -9.13 0.74 -12.61
CA SER A 96 -8.17 0.46 -13.69
C SER A 96 -7.71 1.72 -14.43
N THR A 97 -8.62 2.70 -14.63
CA THR A 97 -8.29 3.96 -15.31
C THR A 97 -7.43 4.84 -14.43
N GLU A 98 -7.82 5.03 -13.16
CA GLU A 98 -7.08 5.85 -12.20
C GLU A 98 -5.69 5.27 -11.93
N LEU A 99 -5.60 3.94 -11.82
CA LEU A 99 -4.32 3.29 -11.61
C LEU A 99 -3.40 3.47 -12.82
N ARG A 100 -3.89 3.30 -14.04
CA ARG A 100 -3.11 3.53 -15.26
C ARG A 100 -2.57 4.97 -15.29
N THR A 101 -3.43 5.95 -15.08
CA THR A 101 -3.03 7.37 -15.03
C THR A 101 -1.96 7.58 -13.95
N CYS A 102 -2.17 7.03 -12.75
CA CYS A 102 -1.21 7.15 -11.65
C CYS A 102 0.17 6.58 -12.01
N LEU A 103 0.22 5.40 -12.64
CA LEU A 103 1.48 4.76 -13.03
C LEU A 103 2.17 5.50 -14.18
N ASP A 104 1.41 6.02 -15.14
CA ASP A 104 1.95 6.82 -16.24
C ASP A 104 2.50 8.16 -15.73
N ASP A 105 1.80 8.83 -14.81
CA ASP A 105 2.27 10.04 -14.12
C ASP A 105 3.57 9.76 -13.35
N ALA A 106 3.63 8.67 -12.57
CA ALA A 106 4.82 8.30 -11.81
C ALA A 106 6.03 8.02 -12.73
N ARG A 107 5.80 7.36 -13.88
CA ARG A 107 6.82 7.15 -14.90
C ARG A 107 7.30 8.49 -15.46
N TYR A 108 6.38 9.37 -15.80
CA TYR A 108 6.70 10.70 -16.30
C TYR A 108 7.52 11.51 -15.29
N TRP A 109 7.12 11.52 -14.00
CA TRP A 109 7.86 12.24 -12.94
C TRP A 109 9.28 11.75 -12.79
N ARG A 110 9.50 10.43 -12.82
CA ARG A 110 10.83 9.81 -12.76
C ARG A 110 11.68 10.20 -13.97
N ASP A 111 11.15 9.99 -15.16
CA ASP A 111 11.91 10.13 -16.42
C ASP A 111 12.24 11.61 -16.74
N HIS A 112 11.38 12.54 -16.29
CA HIS A 112 11.58 13.99 -16.50
C HIS A 112 12.05 14.73 -15.25
N LYS A 113 12.28 14.04 -14.13
CA LYS A 113 12.67 14.64 -12.84
C LYS A 113 11.75 15.80 -12.43
N SER A 114 10.43 15.61 -12.59
CA SER A 114 9.43 16.66 -12.36
C SER A 114 9.34 17.10 -10.90
N PHE A 115 9.73 16.22 -9.98
CA PHE A 115 9.80 16.44 -8.54
C PHE A 115 11.12 15.87 -8.01
N ASP A 116 11.54 16.27 -6.81
CA ASP A 116 12.61 15.55 -6.11
C ASP A 116 12.14 14.11 -5.77
N PRO A 117 13.08 13.16 -5.56
CA PRO A 117 12.75 11.75 -5.38
C PRO A 117 11.74 11.49 -4.26
N LEU A 118 11.84 12.18 -3.13
CA LEU A 118 10.96 11.98 -1.97
C LEU A 118 9.57 12.58 -2.21
N GLU A 119 9.47 13.72 -2.89
CA GLU A 119 8.18 14.29 -3.28
C GLU A 119 7.47 13.40 -4.32
N ALA A 120 8.17 12.94 -5.37
CA ALA A 120 7.61 12.00 -6.35
C ALA A 120 7.07 10.73 -5.66
N THR A 121 7.82 10.22 -4.70
CA THR A 121 7.44 9.05 -3.89
C THR A 121 6.21 9.32 -3.02
N ALA A 122 6.15 10.47 -2.35
CA ALA A 122 4.99 10.86 -1.55
C ALA A 122 3.72 10.98 -2.39
N ARG A 123 3.82 11.58 -3.59
CA ARG A 123 2.71 11.73 -4.54
C ARG A 123 2.21 10.37 -5.05
N LEU A 124 3.11 9.48 -5.44
CA LEU A 124 2.75 8.13 -5.85
C LEU A 124 2.07 7.37 -4.70
N HIS A 125 2.67 7.41 -3.50
CA HIS A 125 2.10 6.77 -2.32
C HIS A 125 0.66 7.24 -2.05
N HIS A 126 0.44 8.56 -2.01
CA HIS A 126 -0.90 9.12 -1.83
C HIS A 126 -1.90 8.61 -2.88
N ARG A 127 -1.54 8.66 -4.18
CA ARG A 127 -2.42 8.22 -5.27
C ARG A 127 -2.79 6.75 -5.14
N LEU A 128 -1.84 5.87 -4.79
CA LEU A 128 -2.10 4.44 -4.58
C LEU A 128 -3.04 4.19 -3.40
N VAL A 129 -2.87 4.94 -2.29
CA VAL A 129 -3.79 4.88 -1.13
C VAL A 129 -5.18 5.41 -1.50
N TRP A 130 -5.25 6.52 -2.23
CA TRP A 130 -6.50 7.16 -2.67
C TRP A 130 -7.29 6.27 -3.63
N ILE A 131 -6.63 5.60 -4.59
CA ILE A 131 -7.28 4.67 -5.51
C ILE A 131 -7.84 3.46 -4.77
N HIS A 132 -7.10 2.93 -3.80
CA HIS A 132 -7.52 1.81 -2.94
C HIS A 132 -7.99 0.59 -3.73
N PRO A 133 -7.12 -0.01 -4.57
CA PRO A 133 -7.58 -0.95 -5.59
C PRO A 133 -7.99 -2.33 -5.08
N PHE A 134 -7.55 -2.76 -3.89
CA PHE A 134 -7.74 -4.12 -3.39
C PHE A 134 -8.76 -4.19 -2.25
N ALA A 135 -9.24 -5.38 -1.92
CA ALA A 135 -10.19 -5.61 -0.84
C ALA A 135 -9.61 -5.19 0.54
N ASN A 136 -8.32 -5.45 0.77
CA ASN A 136 -7.58 -5.06 1.98
C ASN A 136 -6.08 -4.94 1.66
N GLY A 137 -5.26 -4.55 2.66
CA GLY A 137 -3.81 -4.47 2.53
C GLY A 137 -3.28 -3.25 1.77
N ASN A 138 -4.15 -2.37 1.25
CA ASN A 138 -3.78 -1.25 0.38
C ASN A 138 -2.73 -0.32 1.00
N GLY A 139 -2.82 0.02 2.28
CA GLY A 139 -1.85 0.90 2.93
C GLY A 139 -0.45 0.28 3.03
N ARG A 140 -0.34 -1.01 3.38
CA ARG A 140 0.94 -1.74 3.44
C ARG A 140 1.54 -1.90 2.05
N TRP A 141 0.72 -2.34 1.09
CA TRP A 141 1.11 -2.46 -0.30
C TRP A 141 1.56 -1.10 -0.90
N ALA A 142 0.83 -0.01 -0.67
CA ALA A 142 1.17 1.30 -1.21
C ALA A 142 2.51 1.83 -0.66
N ARG A 143 2.83 1.57 0.61
CA ARG A 143 4.15 1.90 1.18
C ARG A 143 5.27 1.11 0.49
N ILE A 144 5.10 -0.20 0.33
CA ILE A 144 6.08 -1.06 -0.34
C ILE A 144 6.26 -0.66 -1.81
N MET A 145 5.19 -0.30 -2.51
CA MET A 145 5.26 0.22 -3.87
C MET A 145 6.01 1.55 -3.94
N ALA A 146 5.81 2.43 -2.96
CA ALA A 146 6.50 3.71 -2.86
C ALA A 146 8.00 3.52 -2.62
N ASP A 147 8.39 2.61 -1.71
CA ASP A 147 9.80 2.26 -1.47
C ASP A 147 10.46 1.67 -2.71
N ALA A 148 9.78 0.73 -3.36
CA ALA A 148 10.29 0.13 -4.59
C ALA A 148 10.41 1.15 -5.73
N TYR A 149 9.51 2.14 -5.81
CA TYR A 149 9.60 3.24 -6.76
C TYR A 149 10.78 4.17 -6.45
N LEU A 150 10.94 4.56 -5.18
CA LEU A 150 12.06 5.38 -4.72
C LEU A 150 13.39 4.73 -5.09
N ALA A 151 13.55 3.44 -4.84
CA ALA A 151 14.73 2.68 -5.19
C ALA A 151 15.05 2.66 -6.71
N THR A 152 14.06 2.93 -7.59
CA THR A 152 14.32 3.12 -9.03
C THR A 152 14.88 4.50 -9.38
N ILE A 153 14.75 5.48 -8.48
CA ILE A 153 15.21 6.87 -8.66
C ILE A 153 16.50 7.10 -7.89
N ASP A 154 16.50 6.72 -6.62
CA ASP A 154 17.62 6.88 -5.70
C ASP A 154 17.72 5.62 -4.81
N PRO A 155 18.59 4.66 -5.17
CA PRO A 155 18.70 3.38 -4.47
C PRO A 155 19.41 3.49 -3.11
N ASP A 156 19.99 4.61 -2.79
CA ASP A 156 20.72 4.85 -1.53
C ASP A 156 19.80 5.35 -0.41
N ILE A 157 18.53 5.69 -0.74
CA ILE A 157 17.54 6.16 0.22
C ILE A 157 16.50 5.07 0.45
N PHE A 158 16.17 4.81 1.71
CA PHE A 158 15.04 3.97 2.11
C PHE A 158 14.12 4.69 3.12
N LEU A 159 12.86 4.27 3.22
CA LEU A 159 11.88 4.93 4.09
C LEU A 159 11.53 4.05 5.29
N ASP A 160 11.77 4.53 6.51
CA ASP A 160 11.27 3.89 7.72
C ASP A 160 9.83 4.34 8.03
N TRP A 161 8.86 3.71 7.40
CA TRP A 161 7.43 3.99 7.63
C TRP A 161 6.96 3.73 9.06
N SER A 162 7.76 3.03 9.87
CA SER A 162 7.46 2.83 11.29
C SER A 162 7.75 4.09 12.11
N GLY A 163 8.62 4.98 11.60
CA GLY A 163 9.09 6.17 12.30
C GLY A 163 9.78 5.83 13.62
N GLY A 164 10.47 4.66 13.68
CA GLY A 164 11.08 4.14 14.90
C GLY A 164 10.09 3.50 15.88
N GLY A 165 8.83 3.30 15.47
CA GLY A 165 7.78 2.67 16.25
C GLY A 165 6.91 1.75 15.38
N THR A 166 5.88 1.14 15.97
CA THR A 166 4.91 0.35 15.22
C THR A 166 3.79 1.26 14.69
N LEU A 167 3.39 1.12 13.42
CA LEU A 167 2.17 1.72 12.87
C LEU A 167 0.91 1.03 13.44
N ASN A 168 0.92 0.72 14.73
CA ASN A 168 -0.21 0.14 15.42
C ASN A 168 -1.35 1.17 15.53
N ALA A 169 -2.56 0.68 15.73
CA ALA A 169 -3.81 1.42 15.57
C ALA A 169 -3.88 2.76 16.33
N ASP A 170 -3.14 2.92 17.41
CA ASP A 170 -3.25 4.05 18.35
C ASP A 170 -1.96 4.89 18.47
N SER A 171 -1.02 4.79 17.50
CA SER A 171 0.21 5.57 17.56
C SER A 171 0.01 7.01 17.05
N VAL A 172 0.71 7.96 17.67
CA VAL A 172 0.76 9.37 17.23
C VAL A 172 1.23 9.46 15.76
N HIS A 173 2.18 8.59 15.36
CA HIS A 173 2.66 8.49 13.97
C HIS A 173 1.56 8.11 12.99
N ARG A 174 0.67 7.17 13.35
CA ARG A 174 -0.47 6.80 12.52
C ARG A 174 -1.45 7.96 12.34
N ALA A 175 -1.73 8.70 13.41
CA ALA A 175 -2.62 9.86 13.34
C ALA A 175 -2.05 10.96 12.43
N ALA A 176 -0.75 11.27 12.57
CA ALA A 176 -0.04 12.24 11.73
C ALA A 176 -0.03 11.79 10.26
N TYR A 177 0.25 10.52 10.00
CA TYR A 177 0.21 9.94 8.65
C TYR A 177 -1.17 10.05 8.00
N ILE A 178 -2.24 9.70 8.72
CA ILE A 178 -3.62 9.82 8.20
C ILE A 178 -3.98 11.29 7.95
N ALA A 179 -3.57 12.21 8.84
CA ALA A 179 -3.80 13.64 8.66
C ALA A 179 -3.08 14.17 7.41
N ALA A 180 -1.83 13.75 7.17
CA ALA A 180 -1.06 14.12 5.99
C ALA A 180 -1.69 13.59 4.68
N LEU A 181 -2.21 12.35 4.67
CA LEU A 181 -2.96 11.83 3.53
C LEU A 181 -4.24 12.64 3.25
N ARG A 182 -4.99 13.01 4.29
CA ARG A 182 -6.19 13.83 4.15
C ARG A 182 -5.91 15.26 3.67
N ALA A 183 -4.76 15.84 4.04
CA ALA A 183 -4.32 17.12 3.49
C ALA A 183 -4.02 16.97 1.98
N ALA A 184 -3.34 15.91 1.60
CA ALA A 184 -3.04 15.61 0.20
C ALA A 184 -4.32 15.33 -0.64
N ASP A 185 -5.39 14.79 -0.06
CA ASP A 185 -6.72 14.69 -0.70
C ASP A 185 -7.30 16.07 -1.09
N GLN A 186 -6.86 17.13 -0.38
CA GLN A 186 -7.22 18.52 -0.67
C GLN A 186 -6.13 19.26 -1.48
N HIS A 187 -5.23 18.51 -2.14
CA HIS A 187 -4.08 19.01 -2.90
C HIS A 187 -2.99 19.73 -2.08
N ASP A 188 -3.04 19.65 -0.75
CA ASP A 188 -1.96 20.09 0.12
C ASP A 188 -1.01 18.90 0.41
N PHE A 189 0.05 18.79 -0.39
CA PHE A 189 1.04 17.72 -0.29
C PHE A 189 2.14 18.00 0.73
N GLU A 190 2.27 19.24 1.22
CA GLU A 190 3.38 19.64 2.09
C GLU A 190 3.50 18.77 3.36
N PRO A 191 2.41 18.46 4.10
CA PRO A 191 2.51 17.60 5.27
C PRO A 191 2.97 16.17 4.96
N LEU A 192 2.54 15.61 3.82
CA LEU A 192 2.92 14.26 3.42
C LEU A 192 4.38 14.20 2.94
N VAL A 193 4.81 15.20 2.19
CA VAL A 193 6.22 15.33 1.74
C VAL A 193 7.14 15.52 2.93
N ALA A 194 6.76 16.38 3.90
CA ALA A 194 7.51 16.57 5.12
C ALA A 194 7.63 15.27 5.94
N LEU A 195 6.54 14.49 6.04
CA LEU A 195 6.55 13.19 6.69
C LEU A 195 7.51 12.22 5.97
N VAL A 196 7.41 12.09 4.65
CA VAL A 196 8.29 11.19 3.87
C VAL A 196 9.75 11.60 4.03
N ARG A 197 10.06 12.90 4.01
CA ARG A 197 11.43 13.40 4.28
C ARG A 197 11.91 13.08 5.69
N SER A 198 11.05 13.10 6.68
CA SER A 198 11.42 12.83 8.09
C SER A 198 11.74 11.37 8.37
N ILE A 199 11.24 10.44 7.54
CA ILE A 199 11.45 8.98 7.66
C ILE A 199 12.48 8.44 6.66
N ALA A 200 13.04 9.29 5.81
CA ALA A 200 14.09 8.92 4.87
C ALA A 200 15.43 8.73 5.61
N GLN A 201 16.15 7.66 5.28
CA GLN A 201 17.43 7.26 5.87
C GLN A 201 18.44 6.96 4.76
#